data_410c98a8d7e530fde6b38614f31bff83
#
_entry.id   410c98a8d7e530fde6b38614f31bff83
#
_cell.length_a   1.000
_cell.length_b   1.000
_cell.length_c   1.000
_cell.angle_alpha   90.00
_cell.angle_beta   90.00
_cell.angle_gamma   90.00
#
_symmetry.space_group_name_H-M   'P 1'
#
loop_
_entity.id
_entity.type
_entity.pdbx_description
1 polymer ?
#
loop_
_entity_poly.entity_id
_entity_poly.type
_entity_poly.pdbx_seq_one_letter_code
_entity_poly.pdbx_strand_id
1 'polypeptide(L)'
;MTTVSDILHFIETLAPTYMKMDWDRVGLNCGHMDAPVTKILLALDPFEEVCEEAKNFGAELLVTHHALIWTPDFVTDQDSTGRRTLFLIENGIAHIN
;
A
#
# COMPACT_ATOMS: atom_id res chain seq x y z
N MET A 1 12.95 -8.35 13.49
CA MET A 1 12.80 -7.59 12.22
C MET A 1 11.37 -7.13 12.07
N THR A 2 11.17 -5.87 11.74
CA THR A 2 9.82 -5.33 11.52
C THR A 2 9.31 -5.78 10.15
N THR A 3 8.04 -6.20 10.11
CA THR A 3 7.40 -6.67 8.89
C THR A 3 6.20 -5.79 8.52
N VAL A 4 5.67 -5.99 7.33
CA VAL A 4 4.43 -5.33 6.88
C VAL A 4 3.31 -5.61 7.89
N SER A 5 3.18 -6.85 8.36
CA SER A 5 2.18 -7.22 9.37
C SER A 5 2.30 -6.42 10.65
N ASP A 6 3.54 -6.17 11.11
CA ASP A 6 3.77 -5.39 12.33
C ASP A 6 3.28 -3.95 12.15
N ILE A 7 3.56 -3.35 11.00
CA ILE A 7 3.12 -1.98 10.70
C ILE A 7 1.60 -1.93 10.59
N LEU A 8 0.99 -2.91 9.92
CA LEU A 8 -0.46 -2.96 9.78
C LEU A 8 -1.14 -3.05 11.16
N HIS A 9 -0.63 -3.90 12.05
CA HIS A 9 -1.16 -4.02 13.41
C HIS A 9 -1.01 -2.71 14.19
N PHE A 10 0.12 -2.02 14.04
CA PHE A 10 0.32 -0.73 14.69
C PHE A 10 -0.71 0.30 14.20
N ILE A 11 -0.92 0.38 12.89
CA ILE A 11 -1.91 1.31 12.31
C ILE A 11 -3.31 0.95 12.81
N GLU A 12 -3.63 -0.33 12.94
CA GLU A 12 -4.93 -0.78 13.45
C GLU A 12 -5.17 -0.28 14.88
N THR A 13 -4.13 -0.14 15.70
CA THR A 13 -4.28 0.42 17.06
C THR A 13 -4.57 1.91 17.05
N LEU A 14 -4.09 2.63 16.03
CA LEU A 14 -4.31 4.09 15.90
C LEU A 14 -5.63 4.41 15.21
N ALA A 15 -6.01 3.60 14.21
CA ALA A 15 -7.21 3.81 13.41
C ALA A 15 -7.87 2.45 13.13
N PRO A 16 -8.63 1.91 14.11
CA PRO A 16 -9.22 0.59 13.97
C PRO A 16 -10.14 0.45 12.75
N THR A 17 -10.08 -0.70 12.11
CA THR A 17 -10.85 -0.99 10.89
C THR A 17 -12.36 -0.76 11.07
N TYR A 18 -12.90 -1.03 12.25
CA TYR A 18 -14.34 -0.86 12.50
C TYR A 18 -14.79 0.62 12.40
N MET A 19 -13.85 1.57 12.41
CA MET A 19 -14.14 3.00 12.27
C MET A 19 -14.14 3.47 10.83
N LYS A 20 -13.78 2.61 9.86
CA LYS A 20 -13.76 2.99 8.46
C LYS A 20 -15.16 3.22 7.91
N MET A 21 -15.25 3.99 6.82
CA MET A 21 -16.49 4.08 6.03
C MET A 21 -16.72 2.78 5.28
N ASP A 22 -17.98 2.44 4.98
CA ASP A 22 -18.33 1.19 4.29
C ASP A 22 -17.67 1.06 2.92
N TRP A 23 -17.46 2.19 2.23
CA TRP A 23 -16.86 2.20 0.89
C TRP A 23 -15.33 2.16 0.90
N ASP A 24 -14.70 2.33 2.06
CA ASP A 24 -13.23 2.41 2.12
C ASP A 24 -12.60 1.02 2.12
N ARG A 25 -11.46 0.90 1.46
CA ARG A 25 -10.70 -0.36 1.33
C ARG A 25 -9.46 -0.30 2.22
N VAL A 26 -9.71 -0.26 3.53
CA VAL A 26 -8.65 -0.17 4.54
C VAL A 26 -7.91 -1.51 4.67
N GLY A 27 -6.59 -1.44 4.83
CA GLY A 27 -5.74 -2.60 5.08
C GLY A 27 -4.65 -2.76 4.03
N LEU A 28 -4.11 -3.96 3.95
CA LEU A 28 -3.08 -4.29 2.96
C LEU A 28 -3.72 -4.42 1.58
N ASN A 29 -3.37 -3.50 0.68
CA ASN A 29 -3.90 -3.49 -0.68
C ASN A 29 -3.07 -4.38 -1.61
N CYS A 30 -1.76 -4.41 -1.46
CA CYS A 30 -0.91 -5.33 -2.20
C CYS A 30 0.40 -5.58 -1.44
N GLY A 31 1.00 -6.73 -1.67
CA GLY A 31 2.27 -7.12 -1.06
C GLY A 31 2.13 -8.31 -0.13
N HIS A 32 3.18 -8.57 0.63
CA HIS A 32 3.27 -9.72 1.53
C HIS A 32 3.31 -9.28 2.99
N MET A 33 2.51 -9.92 3.83
CA MET A 33 2.45 -9.62 5.27
C MET A 33 3.77 -9.83 6.00
N ASP A 34 4.56 -10.80 5.57
CA ASP A 34 5.82 -11.15 6.22
C ASP A 34 7.04 -10.43 5.62
N ALA A 35 6.84 -9.54 4.66
CA ALA A 35 7.94 -8.80 4.06
C ALA A 35 8.60 -7.88 5.08
N PRO A 36 9.94 -7.84 5.15
CA PRO A 36 10.64 -6.94 6.08
C PRO A 36 10.54 -5.49 5.63
N VAL A 37 10.43 -4.58 6.60
CA VAL A 37 10.28 -3.15 6.35
C VAL A 37 11.32 -2.37 7.15
N THR A 38 12.13 -1.57 6.46
CA THR A 38 13.06 -0.64 7.09
C THR A 38 12.77 0.81 6.72
N LYS A 39 12.13 1.05 5.58
CA LYS A 39 11.78 2.39 5.11
C LYS A 39 10.34 2.43 4.67
N ILE A 40 9.63 3.46 5.12
CA ILE A 40 8.21 3.68 4.83
C ILE A 40 8.06 5.04 4.18
N LEU A 41 7.31 5.12 3.09
CA LEU A 41 6.87 6.39 2.52
C LEU A 41 5.41 6.59 2.87
N LEU A 42 5.07 7.78 3.40
CA LEU A 42 3.70 8.17 3.70
C LEU A 42 3.22 9.17 2.66
N ALA A 43 2.01 9.01 2.19
CA ALA A 43 1.42 9.93 1.22
C ALA A 43 -0.10 9.98 1.37
N LEU A 44 -0.73 10.94 0.72
CA LEU A 44 -2.19 11.04 0.71
C LEU A 44 -2.79 10.04 -0.28
N ASP A 45 -2.25 9.97 -1.48
CA ASP A 45 -2.75 9.13 -2.55
C ASP A 45 -1.64 8.30 -3.19
N PRO A 46 -1.95 7.07 -3.65
CA PRO A 46 -0.95 6.22 -4.30
C PRO A 46 -0.88 6.50 -5.81
N PHE A 47 -0.62 7.75 -6.20
CA PHE A 47 -0.44 8.13 -7.59
C PHE A 47 0.84 7.51 -8.18
N GLU A 48 0.93 7.46 -9.52
CA GLU A 48 2.09 6.86 -10.19
C GLU A 48 3.40 7.51 -9.76
N GLU A 49 3.45 8.84 -9.70
CA GLU A 49 4.65 9.57 -9.27
C GLU A 49 4.99 9.31 -7.79
N VAL A 50 4.01 9.05 -6.95
CA VAL A 50 4.23 8.67 -5.55
C VAL A 50 4.84 7.26 -5.47
N CYS A 51 4.35 6.35 -6.29
CA CYS A 51 4.91 5.00 -6.38
C CYS A 51 6.38 5.04 -6.84
N GLU A 52 6.69 5.89 -7.82
CA GLU A 52 8.06 6.07 -8.29
C GLU A 52 8.94 6.67 -7.20
N GLU A 53 8.42 7.62 -6.42
CA GLU A 53 9.13 8.22 -5.29
C GLU A 53 9.46 7.16 -4.25
N ALA A 54 8.50 6.27 -3.94
CA ALA A 54 8.72 5.17 -3.00
C ALA A 54 9.87 4.27 -3.47
N LYS A 55 9.88 3.93 -4.75
CA LYS A 55 10.98 3.14 -5.33
C LYS A 55 12.32 3.85 -5.20
N ASN A 56 12.37 5.12 -5.57
CA ASN A 56 13.61 5.90 -5.56
C ASN A 56 14.12 6.12 -4.14
N PHE A 57 13.23 6.23 -3.17
CA PHE A 57 13.60 6.33 -1.75
C PHE A 57 14.09 5.00 -1.19
N GLY A 58 13.78 3.89 -1.85
CA GLY A 58 14.10 2.55 -1.35
C GLY A 58 13.12 2.05 -0.30
N ALA A 59 11.89 2.55 -0.32
CA ALA A 59 10.86 2.10 0.61
C ALA A 59 10.38 0.68 0.25
N GLU A 60 10.16 -0.14 1.28
CA GLU A 60 9.51 -1.43 1.11
C GLU A 60 8.01 -1.35 1.40
N LEU A 61 7.55 -0.24 1.96
CA LEU A 61 6.14 -0.04 2.31
C LEU A 61 5.72 1.38 1.96
N LEU A 62 4.58 1.48 1.28
CA LEU A 62 3.90 2.75 0.99
C LEU A 62 2.60 2.75 1.80
N VAL A 63 2.41 3.77 2.64
CA VAL A 63 1.18 3.94 3.42
C VAL A 63 0.48 5.21 2.94
N THR A 64 -0.78 5.08 2.55
CA THR A 64 -1.55 6.21 2.04
C THR A 64 -2.89 6.35 2.76
N HIS A 65 -3.44 7.56 2.74
CA HIS A 65 -4.76 7.84 3.30
C HIS A 65 -5.86 7.24 2.41
N HIS A 66 -5.67 7.24 1.09
CA HIS A 66 -6.62 6.66 0.15
C HIS A 66 -6.13 5.32 -0.39
N ALA A 67 -7.07 4.42 -0.70
CA ALA A 67 -6.76 3.08 -1.18
C ALA A 67 -6.20 3.09 -2.61
N LEU A 68 -5.40 2.09 -2.93
CA LEU A 68 -4.93 1.83 -4.29
C LEU A 68 -6.00 1.09 -5.09
N ILE A 69 -6.59 0.06 -4.48
CA ILE A 69 -7.57 -0.81 -5.13
C ILE A 69 -8.92 -0.60 -4.45
N TRP A 70 -9.89 -0.05 -5.19
CA TRP A 70 -11.23 0.24 -4.67
C TRP A 70 -12.24 -0.86 -4.94
N THR A 71 -12.09 -1.55 -6.08
CA THR A 71 -12.98 -2.63 -6.50
C THR A 71 -12.16 -3.82 -6.97
N PRO A 72 -12.73 -5.04 -6.95
CA PRO A 72 -12.04 -6.17 -7.57
C PRO A 72 -11.84 -5.90 -9.06
N ASP A 73 -10.59 -5.93 -9.50
CA ASP A 73 -10.21 -5.57 -10.85
C ASP A 73 -9.14 -6.52 -11.36
N PHE A 74 -8.99 -6.58 -12.68
CA PHE A 74 -7.85 -7.26 -13.25
C PHE A 74 -6.60 -6.44 -13.00
N VAL A 75 -5.49 -7.10 -12.67
CA VAL A 75 -4.21 -6.44 -12.45
C VAL A 75 -3.41 -6.56 -13.74
N THR A 76 -3.50 -5.54 -14.57
CA THR A 76 -2.82 -5.47 -15.86
C THR A 76 -2.26 -4.06 -16.06
N ASP A 77 -1.49 -3.88 -17.13
CA ASP A 77 -0.95 -2.56 -17.48
C ASP A 77 -1.93 -1.72 -18.31
N GLN A 78 -3.17 -2.18 -18.48
CA GLN A 78 -4.14 -1.53 -19.36
C GLN A 78 -4.82 -0.33 -18.70
N ASP A 79 -4.75 -0.19 -17.37
CA ASP A 79 -5.28 0.95 -16.67
C ASP A 79 -4.32 1.43 -15.57
N SER A 80 -4.61 2.61 -15.00
CA SER A 80 -3.74 3.24 -14.01
C SER A 80 -3.60 2.41 -12.74
N THR A 81 -4.70 1.86 -12.23
CA THR A 81 -4.68 1.04 -11.01
C THR A 81 -3.82 -0.20 -11.21
N GLY A 82 -4.00 -0.89 -12.34
CA GLY A 82 -3.20 -2.07 -12.66
C GLY A 82 -1.73 -1.76 -12.78
N ARG A 83 -1.39 -0.66 -13.50
CA ARG A 83 0.01 -0.26 -13.66
C ARG A 83 0.68 0.04 -12.32
N ARG A 84 -0.01 0.78 -11.43
CA ARG A 84 0.53 1.11 -10.10
C ARG A 84 0.70 -0.14 -9.24
N THR A 85 -0.29 -1.03 -9.28
CA THR A 85 -0.24 -2.29 -8.53
C THR A 85 0.94 -3.15 -9.00
N LEU A 86 1.08 -3.32 -10.31
CA LEU A 86 2.20 -4.07 -10.88
C LEU A 86 3.55 -3.44 -10.52
N PHE A 87 3.64 -2.11 -10.62
CA PHE A 87 4.86 -1.38 -10.29
C PHE A 87 5.31 -1.66 -8.86
N LEU A 88 4.37 -1.56 -7.90
CA LEU A 88 4.68 -1.79 -6.50
C LEU A 88 5.12 -3.24 -6.26
N ILE A 89 4.39 -4.21 -6.80
CA ILE A 89 4.72 -5.62 -6.64
C ILE A 89 6.09 -5.94 -7.24
N GLU A 90 6.34 -5.46 -8.46
CA GLU A 90 7.59 -5.74 -9.17
C GLU A 90 8.80 -5.11 -8.49
N ASN A 91 8.59 -4.04 -7.73
CA ASN A 91 9.67 -3.36 -7.01
C ASN A 91 9.73 -3.71 -5.52
N GLY A 92 9.00 -4.74 -5.12
CA GLY A 92 9.05 -5.23 -3.75
C GLY A 92 8.47 -4.26 -2.72
N ILE A 93 7.51 -3.44 -3.10
CA ILE A 93 6.89 -2.43 -2.23
C ILE A 93 5.48 -2.88 -1.89
N ALA A 94 5.19 -3.06 -0.60
CA ALA A 94 3.83 -3.32 -0.13
C ALA A 94 3.08 -1.99 0.02
N HIS A 95 1.76 -2.03 -0.07
CA HIS A 95 0.92 -0.85 0.08
C HIS A 95 -0.17 -1.10 1.12
N ILE A 96 -0.25 -0.20 2.09
CA ILE A 96 -1.31 -0.18 3.12
C ILE A 96 -2.08 1.13 2.97
N ASN A 97 -3.39 1.01 3.00
CA ASN A 97 -4.31 2.14 3.07
C ASN A 97 -4.63 2.45 4.53
#